data_3202b009b409dac96f4232498238c57d
#
_entry.id   3202b009b409dac96f4232498238c57d
#
_cell.length_a   1.000
_cell.length_b   1.000
_cell.length_c   1.000
_cell.angle_alpha   90.00
_cell.angle_beta   90.00
_cell.angle_gamma   90.00
#
_symmetry.space_group_name_H-M   'P 1'
#
loop_
_entity.id
_entity.type
_entity.pdbx_description
1 polymer ?
#
loop_
_entity_poly.entity_id
_entity_poly.type
_entity_poly.pdbx_seq_one_letter_code
_entity_poly.pdbx_strand_id
1 'polypeptide(L)'
;TDGGRTWEKMRLPLSFGETGGLPAAQNGVGDPSILVDTKTNTVWIVAAWTHGMGNQRAWWSSQPGMEKSYTAQLVMTKSTDDGKTWSKPIDITGQVKDPSWYFLLQGPGRGITMQAGRWYFPFSS
;
A
#
# COMPACT_ATOMS: atom_id res chain seq x y z
N THR A 1 -16.23 -4.41 -15.56
CA THR A 1 -17.61 -4.54 -15.03
C THR A 1 -18.46 -5.59 -15.73
N ASP A 2 -17.88 -6.34 -16.66
CA ASP A 2 -18.56 -7.42 -17.41
C ASP A 2 -18.16 -8.83 -16.92
N GLY A 3 -17.72 -8.95 -15.68
CA GLY A 3 -17.27 -10.21 -15.09
C GLY A 3 -15.91 -10.69 -15.61
N GLY A 4 -15.08 -9.78 -16.10
CA GLY A 4 -13.74 -10.10 -16.59
C GLY A 4 -13.70 -10.61 -18.04
N ARG A 5 -14.77 -10.41 -18.80
CA ARG A 5 -14.79 -10.76 -20.24
C ARG A 5 -13.94 -9.84 -21.08
N THR A 6 -13.89 -8.56 -20.70
CA THR A 6 -13.03 -7.55 -21.31
C THR A 6 -12.22 -6.82 -20.24
N TRP A 7 -11.05 -6.30 -20.62
CA TRP A 7 -10.16 -5.59 -19.72
C TRP A 7 -9.74 -4.26 -20.34
N GLU A 8 -9.81 -3.20 -19.54
CA GLU A 8 -9.29 -1.90 -19.92
C GLU A 8 -7.75 -1.90 -19.85
N LYS A 9 -7.16 -0.86 -20.43
CA LYS A 9 -5.71 -0.62 -20.27
C LYS A 9 -5.34 -0.55 -18.78
N MET A 10 -4.29 -1.26 -18.41
CA MET A 10 -3.76 -1.27 -17.05
C MET A 10 -3.40 0.14 -16.59
N ARG A 11 -3.76 0.46 -15.34
CA ARG A 11 -3.40 1.70 -14.64
C ARG A 11 -2.51 1.36 -13.44
N LEU A 12 -1.76 2.35 -12.96
CA LEU A 12 -0.94 2.25 -11.75
C LEU A 12 -1.61 3.07 -10.65
N PRO A 13 -2.41 2.45 -9.77
CA PRO A 13 -3.10 3.16 -8.69
C PRO A 13 -2.14 3.76 -7.67
N LEU A 14 -1.01 3.11 -7.46
CA LEU A 14 -0.02 3.46 -6.46
C LEU A 14 1.37 3.28 -7.06
N SER A 15 2.07 4.38 -7.28
CA SER A 15 3.42 4.40 -7.81
C SER A 15 4.17 5.61 -7.26
N PHE A 16 5.42 5.41 -6.89
CA PHE A 16 6.28 6.49 -6.43
C PHE A 16 7.23 6.98 -7.51
N GLY A 17 7.49 6.20 -8.55
CA GLY A 17 8.41 6.58 -9.62
C GLY A 17 9.77 7.02 -9.08
N GLU A 18 10.29 8.11 -9.61
CA GLU A 18 11.46 8.79 -9.04
C GLU A 18 11.02 9.64 -7.85
N THR A 19 11.40 9.26 -6.65
CA THR A 19 10.98 9.92 -5.41
C THR A 19 12.15 9.99 -4.44
N GLY A 20 12.24 11.12 -3.74
CA GLY A 20 13.26 11.34 -2.70
C GLY A 20 14.70 11.27 -3.21
N GLY A 21 14.94 11.67 -4.45
CA GLY A 21 16.26 11.63 -5.07
C GLY A 21 16.72 10.24 -5.54
N LEU A 22 15.82 9.23 -5.48
CA LEU A 22 16.13 7.87 -5.91
C LEU A 22 15.31 7.47 -7.14
N PRO A 23 15.89 6.65 -8.05
CA PRO A 23 15.21 6.19 -9.25
C PRO A 23 14.03 5.26 -8.94
N ALA A 24 13.13 5.08 -9.90
CA ALA A 24 11.96 4.22 -9.77
C ALA A 24 12.29 2.79 -9.32
N ALA A 25 13.42 2.25 -9.76
CA ALA A 25 13.86 0.91 -9.37
C ALA A 25 14.19 0.76 -7.86
N GLN A 26 14.36 1.88 -7.17
CA GLN A 26 14.59 1.94 -5.71
C GLN A 26 13.36 2.45 -4.93
N ASN A 27 12.21 2.52 -5.58
CA ASN A 27 10.93 2.93 -5.00
C ASN A 27 9.86 1.87 -5.29
N GLY A 28 10.12 0.63 -4.89
CA GLY A 28 9.24 -0.49 -5.14
C GLY A 28 7.97 -0.45 -4.27
N VAL A 29 6.84 -0.83 -4.85
CA VAL A 29 5.57 -1.03 -4.13
C VAL A 29 5.14 -2.47 -4.34
N GLY A 30 4.81 -3.16 -3.26
CA GLY A 30 4.47 -4.58 -3.30
C GLY A 30 3.35 -4.99 -2.35
N ASP A 31 2.89 -6.23 -2.55
CA ASP A 31 1.91 -6.93 -1.71
C ASP A 31 0.61 -6.12 -1.47
N PRO A 32 -0.08 -5.65 -2.53
CA PRO A 32 -1.27 -4.83 -2.35
C PRO A 32 -2.44 -5.61 -1.75
N SER A 33 -3.17 -4.94 -0.87
CA SER A 33 -4.48 -5.38 -0.39
C SER A 33 -5.53 -4.34 -0.75
N ILE A 34 -6.70 -4.80 -1.20
CA ILE A 34 -7.80 -3.95 -1.64
C ILE A 34 -8.98 -4.04 -0.68
N LEU A 35 -9.66 -2.91 -0.48
CA LEU A 35 -10.93 -2.85 0.24
C LEU A 35 -11.91 -1.97 -0.52
N VAL A 36 -13.14 -2.44 -0.67
CA VAL A 36 -14.23 -1.65 -1.24
C VAL A 36 -15.19 -1.27 -0.12
N ASP A 37 -15.28 0.02 0.16
CA ASP A 37 -16.28 0.58 1.06
C ASP A 37 -17.54 0.93 0.26
N THR A 38 -18.54 0.08 0.35
CA THR A 38 -19.80 0.24 -0.38
C THR A 38 -20.67 1.39 0.15
N LYS A 39 -20.44 1.84 1.39
CA LYS A 39 -21.19 2.96 1.97
C LYS A 39 -20.79 4.29 1.36
N THR A 40 -19.53 4.45 1.04
CA THR A 40 -18.96 5.68 0.45
C THR A 40 -18.58 5.53 -1.01
N ASN A 41 -18.80 4.34 -1.61
CA ASN A 41 -18.36 4.00 -2.97
C ASN A 41 -16.87 4.29 -3.19
N THR A 42 -16.05 3.95 -2.19
CA THR A 42 -14.61 4.21 -2.21
C THR A 42 -13.84 2.90 -2.29
N VAL A 43 -12.90 2.83 -3.21
CA VAL A 43 -11.92 1.74 -3.30
C VAL A 43 -10.64 2.19 -2.62
N TRP A 44 -10.15 1.40 -1.68
CA TRP A 44 -8.89 1.60 -0.98
C TRP A 44 -7.88 0.54 -1.37
N ILE A 45 -6.63 0.93 -1.54
CA ILE A 45 -5.50 0.02 -1.69
C ILE A 45 -4.46 0.38 -0.64
N VAL A 46 -3.98 -0.63 0.08
CA VAL A 46 -2.83 -0.52 0.98
C VAL A 46 -1.71 -1.41 0.47
N ALA A 47 -0.48 -0.93 0.52
CA ALA A 47 0.69 -1.65 0.03
C ALA A 47 1.94 -1.28 0.81
N ALA A 48 2.98 -2.11 0.72
CA ALA A 48 4.29 -1.82 1.28
C ALA A 48 5.13 -1.04 0.25
N TRP A 49 5.74 0.06 0.67
CA TRP A 49 6.68 0.84 -0.12
C TRP A 49 8.08 0.71 0.46
N THR A 50 9.05 0.40 -0.40
CA THR A 50 10.48 0.37 -0.05
C THR A 50 11.20 1.50 -0.75
N HIS A 51 11.99 2.27 0.01
CA HIS A 51 12.72 3.43 -0.47
C HIS A 51 14.22 3.25 -0.23
N GLY A 52 14.98 3.04 -1.29
CA GLY A 52 16.44 3.06 -1.25
C GLY A 52 17.11 1.86 -0.59
N MET A 53 16.42 0.77 -0.35
CA MET A 53 16.99 -0.43 0.28
C MET A 53 17.91 -1.24 -0.68
N GLY A 54 18.34 -0.61 -1.76
CA GLY A 54 19.17 -1.24 -2.79
C GLY A 54 18.43 -2.40 -3.47
N ASN A 55 19.18 -3.45 -3.80
CA ASN A 55 18.62 -4.68 -4.39
C ASN A 55 18.22 -5.71 -3.33
N GLN A 56 18.21 -5.34 -2.06
CA GLN A 56 17.87 -6.25 -0.98
C GLN A 56 16.36 -6.30 -0.78
N ARG A 57 15.89 -7.44 -0.32
CA ARG A 57 14.47 -7.65 -0.04
C ARG A 57 14.06 -6.90 1.23
N ALA A 58 12.92 -6.21 1.19
CA ALA A 58 12.44 -5.35 2.26
C ALA A 58 12.38 -6.04 3.64
N TRP A 59 11.97 -7.31 3.68
CA TRP A 59 11.84 -8.06 4.93
C TRP A 59 13.18 -8.43 5.58
N TRP A 60 14.29 -8.37 4.84
CA TRP A 60 15.63 -8.60 5.39
C TRP A 60 16.38 -7.31 5.66
N SER A 61 16.04 -6.26 4.94
CA SER A 61 16.74 -4.99 5.01
C SER A 61 16.10 -4.00 5.98
N SER A 62 14.80 -4.15 6.25
CA SER A 62 14.09 -3.25 7.17
C SER A 62 14.63 -3.38 8.59
N GLN A 63 14.81 -2.21 9.22
CA GLN A 63 15.29 -2.07 10.60
C GLN A 63 14.17 -1.50 11.49
N PRO A 64 14.29 -1.58 12.81
CA PRO A 64 13.39 -0.90 13.72
C PRO A 64 13.36 0.61 13.45
N GLY A 65 12.23 1.24 13.74
CA GLY A 65 12.02 2.68 13.54
C GLY A 65 10.93 2.98 12.51
N MET A 66 10.88 4.23 12.06
CA MET A 66 9.82 4.76 11.22
C MET A 66 10.31 5.35 9.89
N GLU A 67 11.62 5.58 9.75
CA GLU A 67 12.17 6.30 8.60
C GLU A 67 12.22 5.44 7.34
N LYS A 68 11.75 5.99 6.24
CA LYS A 68 11.70 5.32 4.93
C LYS A 68 13.05 4.85 4.40
N SER A 69 14.13 5.47 4.86
CA SER A 69 15.49 5.13 4.41
C SER A 69 16.00 3.79 4.92
N TYR A 70 15.40 3.23 5.96
CA TYR A 70 15.84 1.95 6.55
C TYR A 70 14.71 1.00 6.95
N THR A 71 13.46 1.40 6.84
CA THR A 71 12.33 0.50 7.07
C THR A 71 11.24 0.70 6.02
N ALA A 72 10.63 -0.39 5.58
CA ALA A 72 9.52 -0.33 4.65
C ALA A 72 8.36 0.47 5.24
N GLN A 73 7.70 1.25 4.41
CA GLN A 73 6.55 2.07 4.77
C GLN A 73 5.27 1.38 4.36
N LEU A 74 4.22 1.58 5.14
CA LEU A 74 2.87 1.17 4.78
C LEU A 74 2.14 2.39 4.20
N VAL A 75 1.66 2.26 2.96
CA VAL A 75 1.06 3.36 2.23
C VAL A 75 -0.32 2.99 1.70
N MET A 76 -1.19 3.97 1.60
CA MET A 76 -2.54 3.81 1.08
C MET A 76 -2.81 4.76 -0.07
N THR A 77 -3.74 4.39 -0.94
CA THR A 77 -4.40 5.28 -1.89
C THR A 77 -5.88 4.95 -1.97
N LYS A 78 -6.68 5.90 -2.45
CA LYS A 78 -8.12 5.71 -2.63
C LYS A 78 -8.61 6.23 -3.97
N SER A 79 -9.68 5.62 -4.43
CA SER A 79 -10.46 6.08 -5.58
C SER A 79 -11.92 6.22 -5.19
N THR A 80 -12.55 7.31 -5.60
CA THR A 80 -13.99 7.58 -5.42
C THR A 80 -14.76 7.58 -6.74
N ASP A 81 -14.12 7.15 -7.82
CA ASP A 81 -14.65 7.14 -9.18
C ASP A 81 -14.45 5.79 -9.90
N ASP A 82 -14.62 4.70 -9.15
CA ASP A 82 -14.48 3.32 -9.65
C ASP A 82 -13.11 3.00 -10.25
N GLY A 83 -12.04 3.55 -9.64
CA GLY A 83 -10.67 3.27 -10.05
C GLY A 83 -10.19 4.06 -11.26
N LYS A 84 -10.92 5.07 -11.72
CA LYS A 84 -10.51 5.94 -12.83
C LYS A 84 -9.38 6.86 -12.42
N THR A 85 -9.50 7.47 -11.25
CA THR A 85 -8.46 8.30 -10.65
C THR A 85 -8.17 7.87 -9.21
N TRP A 86 -6.96 8.17 -8.74
CA TRP A 86 -6.47 7.76 -7.44
C TRP A 86 -5.87 8.94 -6.69
N SER A 87 -6.02 8.95 -5.37
CA SER A 87 -5.40 9.96 -4.51
C SER A 87 -3.88 9.86 -4.55
N LYS A 88 -3.22 10.93 -4.13
CA LYS A 88 -1.79 10.84 -3.77
C LYS A 88 -1.59 9.78 -2.68
N PRO A 89 -0.43 9.10 -2.65
CA PRO A 89 -0.12 8.15 -1.59
C PRO A 89 -0.21 8.78 -0.20
N ILE A 90 -0.78 8.05 0.74
CA ILE A 90 -0.90 8.40 2.14
C ILE A 90 -0.03 7.44 2.93
N ASP A 91 1.01 7.94 3.58
CA ASP A 91 1.84 7.12 4.46
C ASP A 91 1.14 6.95 5.81
N ILE A 92 0.84 5.71 6.17
CA ILE A 92 0.19 5.34 7.43
C ILE A 92 1.13 4.62 8.41
N THR A 93 2.40 4.51 8.09
CA THR A 93 3.40 3.80 8.90
C THR A 93 3.37 4.25 10.35
N GLY A 94 3.39 5.56 10.59
CA GLY A 94 3.38 6.14 11.94
C GLY A 94 2.09 5.90 12.73
N GLN A 95 1.01 5.42 12.09
CA GLN A 95 -0.27 5.14 12.74
C GLN A 95 -0.42 3.67 13.14
N VAL A 96 0.32 2.77 12.49
CA VAL A 96 0.09 1.33 12.59
C VAL A 96 1.31 0.52 12.99
N LYS A 97 2.53 1.04 12.77
CA LYS A 97 3.78 0.34 13.09
C LYS A 97 4.28 0.74 14.48
N ASP A 98 4.66 -0.25 15.29
CA ASP A 98 5.43 0.01 16.49
C ASP A 98 6.90 0.27 16.11
N PRO A 99 7.57 1.29 16.69
CA PRO A 99 8.97 1.60 16.39
C PRO A 99 9.94 0.46 16.66
N SER A 100 9.61 -0.49 17.52
CA SER A 100 10.46 -1.64 17.82
C SER A 100 10.41 -2.75 16.78
N TRP A 101 9.41 -2.73 15.90
CA TRP A 101 9.26 -3.74 14.84
C TRP A 101 10.20 -3.47 13.68
N TYR A 102 10.76 -4.54 13.13
CA TYR A 102 11.64 -4.46 11.96
C TYR A 102 10.88 -4.19 10.68
N PHE A 103 9.75 -4.87 10.52
CA PHE A 103 8.99 -4.84 9.29
C PHE A 103 7.50 -5.00 9.58
N LEU A 104 6.69 -4.24 8.86
CA LEU A 104 5.24 -4.37 8.88
C LEU A 104 4.74 -4.45 7.45
N LEU A 105 3.96 -5.46 7.15
CA LEU A 105 3.25 -5.56 5.88
C LEU A 105 1.81 -6.01 6.09
N GLN A 106 0.95 -5.63 5.17
CA GLN A 106 -0.39 -6.18 5.07
C GLN A 106 -0.35 -7.49 4.27
N GLY A 107 -1.26 -8.42 4.56
CA GLY A 107 -1.45 -9.59 3.71
C GLY A 107 -1.96 -9.17 2.34
N PRO A 108 -1.40 -9.68 1.24
CA PRO A 108 -1.95 -9.43 -0.09
C PRO A 108 -3.37 -10.02 -0.19
N GLY A 109 -4.24 -9.33 -0.94
CA GLY A 109 -5.62 -9.79 -1.14
C GLY A 109 -6.65 -8.71 -0.91
N ARG A 110 -7.55 -8.91 0.04
CA ARG A 110 -8.61 -7.94 0.33
C ARG A 110 -8.80 -7.70 1.82
N GLY A 111 -9.17 -6.46 2.14
CA GLY A 111 -9.74 -6.10 3.43
C GLY A 111 -11.25 -6.38 3.50
N ILE A 112 -11.81 -6.27 4.69
CA ILE A 112 -13.25 -6.37 4.94
C ILE A 112 -13.76 -5.16 5.70
N THR A 113 -15.01 -4.80 5.46
CA THR A 113 -15.73 -3.82 6.26
C THR A 113 -16.61 -4.57 7.27
N MET A 114 -16.40 -4.31 8.56
CA MET A 114 -17.21 -4.90 9.62
C MET A 114 -18.56 -4.18 9.75
N GLN A 115 -19.55 -4.84 10.35
CA GLN A 115 -20.90 -4.28 10.55
C GLN A 115 -20.90 -2.92 11.23
N ALA A 116 -19.96 -2.67 12.14
CA ALA A 116 -19.78 -1.37 12.81
C ALA A 116 -19.15 -0.28 11.92
N GLY A 117 -18.92 -0.53 10.62
CA GLY A 117 -18.27 0.40 9.70
C GLY A 117 -16.75 0.48 9.83
N ARG A 118 -16.15 -0.38 10.63
CA ARG A 118 -14.70 -0.48 10.76
C ARG A 118 -14.13 -1.30 9.61
N TRP A 119 -12.98 -0.88 9.10
CA TRP A 119 -12.22 -1.64 8.11
C TRP A 119 -11.20 -2.54 8.79
N TYR A 120 -10.98 -3.69 8.21
CA TYR A 120 -9.98 -4.63 8.67
C TYR A 120 -9.10 -5.06 7.51
N PHE A 121 -7.80 -4.82 7.65
CA PHE A 121 -6.77 -5.40 6.82
C PHE A 121 -5.92 -6.34 7.67
N PRO A 122 -5.59 -7.53 7.22
CA PRO A 122 -4.66 -8.39 7.94
C PRO A 122 -3.24 -7.82 7.82
N PHE A 123 -2.58 -7.61 8.95
CA PHE A 123 -1.18 -7.19 9.00
C PHE A 123 -0.31 -8.28 9.60
N SER A 124 0.98 -8.31 9.18
CA SER A 124 2.03 -9.14 9.73
C SER A 124 3.25 -8.27 10.08
N SER A 125 3.79 -8.50 11.23
CA SER A 125 4.99 -7.82 11.74
C SER A 125 6.19 -8.77 11.79
#